data_afa887cadeb52019d2071eb2ee582b41
#
_entry.id   afa887cadeb52019d2071eb2ee582b41
#
_cell.length_a   1.000
_cell.length_b   1.000
_cell.length_c   1.000
_cell.angle_alpha   90.00
_cell.angle_beta   90.00
_cell.angle_gamma   90.00
#
_symmetry.space_group_name_H-M   'P 1'
#
loop_
_entity.id
_entity.type
_entity.pdbx_description
1 polymer ?
#
loop_
_entity_poly.entity_id
_entity_poly.type
_entity_poly.pdbx_seq_one_letter_code
_entity_poly.pdbx_strand_id
1 'polypeptide(L)'
;LCDRRQRQMCIRDSPYPIKPAEVEITLRNNKREVSANLKHVVKPNDILIHKKGLTHITPHKYLLKSGNEEQCIDVAILAEGYTTSEMETFYKDAAIACEALFSHEPFQSMKNRFNIVAVASPSADSGVSAPKQGAWKHTAFGSHFDTFYSDRYLTTSRVKAINDALAGIPYEHIIILANTEQYGGGGIYNAFTLTTAHHPNFRPVVVHEFGHSFGGLADEYFYDEDVMNGLYPLNIEPWEQNITTRINFASKWEDMLTKATPVPTPVADKDKYPIGVYEGGGYSAKGIYRPAFDCRMRTNEYPTFCPVCQRAIQRIIEFYTGK
;
A
#
# COMPACT_ATOMS: atom_id res chain seq x y z
N LEU A 1 5.30 -9.16 10.27
CA LEU A 1 6.53 -8.72 9.61
C LEU A 1 6.55 -7.19 9.55
N CYS A 2 7.34 -6.56 10.43
CA CYS A 2 7.60 -5.13 10.31
C CYS A 2 8.63 -4.89 9.19
N ASP A 3 8.24 -4.12 8.18
CA ASP A 3 9.18 -3.59 7.21
C ASP A 3 10.15 -2.61 7.89
N ARG A 4 11.40 -2.54 7.42
CA ARG A 4 12.48 -1.70 7.92
C ARG A 4 12.19 -0.20 7.96
N ARG A 5 11.21 0.25 7.20
CA ARG A 5 10.81 1.66 7.13
C ARG A 5 10.08 2.14 8.39
N GLN A 6 9.68 1.23 9.26
CA GLN A 6 9.02 1.56 10.53
C GLN A 6 10.00 1.52 11.71
N ARG A 7 11.02 2.38 11.69
CA ARG A 7 11.86 2.65 12.88
C ARG A 7 11.17 3.54 13.94
N GLN A 8 9.93 3.91 13.71
CA GLN A 8 9.14 4.61 14.72
C GLN A 8 8.54 3.59 15.68
N MET A 9 8.47 3.95 16.97
CA MET A 9 7.73 3.18 17.97
C MET A 9 6.26 3.14 17.54
N CYS A 10 5.91 2.16 16.72
CA CYS A 10 4.53 1.93 16.34
C CYS A 10 3.86 1.23 17.50
N ILE A 11 2.91 1.91 18.13
CA ILE A 11 1.87 1.23 18.89
C ILE A 11 1.08 0.45 17.83
N ARG A 12 1.21 -0.88 17.86
CA ARG A 12 0.44 -1.75 17.00
C ARG A 12 -0.80 -2.17 17.73
N ASP A 13 -1.93 -1.79 17.19
CA ASP A 13 -3.20 -2.36 17.61
C ASP A 13 -3.34 -3.72 16.92
N SER A 14 -3.99 -4.64 17.59
CA SER A 14 -4.29 -5.98 17.08
C SER A 14 -5.68 -6.39 17.51
N PRO A 15 -6.32 -7.36 16.83
CA PRO A 15 -7.52 -7.98 17.36
C PRO A 15 -7.33 -8.45 18.79
N TYR A 16 -8.33 -8.25 19.64
CA TYR A 16 -8.26 -8.64 21.05
C TYR A 16 -8.13 -10.17 21.17
N PRO A 17 -7.05 -10.71 21.78
CA PRO A 17 -6.86 -12.13 21.89
C PRO A 17 -7.81 -12.73 22.94
N ILE A 18 -8.50 -13.83 22.61
CA ILE A 18 -9.40 -14.54 23.53
C ILE A 18 -8.61 -15.36 24.58
N LYS A 19 -7.37 -15.72 24.29
CA LYS A 19 -6.44 -16.47 25.14
C LYS A 19 -5.05 -15.83 25.06
N PRO A 20 -4.12 -16.13 26.00
CA PRO A 20 -2.75 -15.65 25.89
C PRO A 20 -2.15 -15.96 24.52
N ALA A 21 -1.53 -14.95 23.90
CA ALA A 21 -0.89 -15.03 22.60
C ALA A 21 0.57 -14.58 22.69
N GLU A 22 1.47 -15.27 22.01
CA GLU A 22 2.87 -14.83 21.87
C GLU A 22 2.99 -13.94 20.65
N VAL A 23 3.54 -12.74 20.84
CA VAL A 23 3.93 -11.82 19.78
C VAL A 23 5.44 -11.91 19.60
N GLU A 24 5.88 -12.24 18.38
CA GLU A 24 7.29 -12.28 18.02
C GLU A 24 7.63 -11.13 17.07
N ILE A 25 8.63 -10.33 17.42
CA ILE A 25 9.16 -9.23 16.63
C ILE A 25 10.55 -9.60 16.16
N THR A 26 10.74 -9.78 14.86
CA THR A 26 12.03 -10.11 14.27
C THR A 26 12.53 -8.94 13.44
N LEU A 27 13.71 -8.42 13.77
CA LEU A 27 14.41 -7.43 12.96
C LEU A 27 15.38 -8.12 12.02
N ARG A 28 15.41 -7.66 10.77
CA ARG A 28 16.33 -8.18 9.74
C ARG A 28 17.19 -7.05 9.20
N ASN A 29 18.45 -7.35 8.89
CA ASN A 29 19.35 -6.43 8.18
C ASN A 29 19.02 -6.35 6.69
N ASN A 30 19.80 -5.54 5.90
CA ASN A 30 19.59 -5.41 4.44
C ASN A 30 19.91 -6.69 3.65
N LYS A 31 20.59 -7.67 4.24
CA LYS A 31 20.81 -9.00 3.70
C LYS A 31 19.73 -10.00 4.12
N ARG A 32 18.63 -9.52 4.77
CA ARG A 32 17.52 -10.33 5.33
C ARG A 32 17.93 -11.29 6.45
N GLU A 33 19.14 -11.18 6.98
CA GLU A 33 19.60 -11.94 8.14
C GLU A 33 18.94 -11.38 9.39
N VAL A 34 18.57 -12.26 10.31
CA VAL A 34 18.00 -11.85 11.61
C VAL A 34 19.06 -11.12 12.41
N SER A 35 18.81 -9.87 12.76
CA SER A 35 19.69 -9.05 13.58
C SER A 35 19.22 -8.92 15.04
N ALA A 36 17.92 -9.08 15.28
CA ALA A 36 17.35 -9.13 16.63
C ALA A 36 16.01 -9.84 16.60
N ASN A 37 15.64 -10.43 17.74
CA ASN A 37 14.35 -11.06 17.96
C ASN A 37 13.87 -10.70 19.37
N LEU A 38 12.57 -10.37 19.49
CA LEU A 38 11.89 -10.14 20.77
C LEU A 38 10.60 -10.95 20.79
N LYS A 39 10.37 -11.67 21.89
CA LYS A 39 9.11 -12.37 22.15
C LYS A 39 8.43 -11.76 23.36
N HIS A 40 7.12 -11.58 23.26
CA HIS A 40 6.29 -11.06 24.34
C HIS A 40 4.97 -11.82 24.42
N VAL A 41 4.59 -12.23 25.64
CA VAL A 41 3.29 -12.88 25.85
C VAL A 41 2.25 -11.84 26.25
N VAL A 42 1.26 -11.66 25.39
CA VAL A 42 0.09 -10.81 25.65
C VAL A 42 -0.96 -11.62 26.41
N LYS A 43 -1.31 -11.20 27.62
CA LYS A 43 -2.36 -11.80 28.42
C LYS A 43 -3.65 -10.98 28.26
N PRO A 44 -4.79 -11.57 27.88
CA PRO A 44 -6.05 -10.85 27.63
C PRO A 44 -6.52 -9.99 28.81
N ASN A 45 -6.17 -10.37 30.03
CA ASN A 45 -6.58 -9.67 31.27
C ASN A 45 -5.53 -8.67 31.78
N ASP A 46 -4.51 -8.36 30.99
CA ASP A 46 -3.51 -7.37 31.39
C ASP A 46 -4.16 -5.98 31.50
N ILE A 47 -3.85 -5.30 32.60
CA ILE A 47 -4.41 -3.97 32.91
C ILE A 47 -3.96 -2.88 31.91
N LEU A 48 -2.87 -3.12 31.18
CA LEU A 48 -2.36 -2.20 30.16
C LEU A 48 -3.09 -2.32 28.83
N ILE A 49 -3.98 -3.32 28.68
CA ILE A 49 -4.77 -3.49 27.45
C ILE A 49 -6.00 -2.59 27.49
N HIS A 50 -6.03 -1.62 26.58
CA HIS A 50 -7.19 -0.76 26.35
C HIS A 50 -8.10 -1.38 25.30
N LYS A 51 -9.30 -1.81 25.73
CA LYS A 51 -10.33 -2.33 24.82
C LYS A 51 -11.07 -1.18 24.17
N LYS A 52 -11.01 -1.09 22.85
CA LYS A 52 -11.69 -0.09 22.03
C LYS A 52 -12.74 -0.73 21.12
N GLY A 53 -13.63 0.09 20.55
CA GLY A 53 -14.65 -0.41 19.62
C GLY A 53 -15.86 -1.09 20.28
N LEU A 54 -15.94 -1.09 21.62
CA LEU A 54 -17.06 -1.71 22.34
C LEU A 54 -18.23 -0.74 22.60
N THR A 55 -17.93 0.54 22.81
CA THR A 55 -18.91 1.57 23.19
C THR A 55 -19.07 2.67 22.16
N HIS A 56 -18.09 2.85 21.31
CA HIS A 56 -18.10 3.84 20.24
C HIS A 56 -17.42 3.26 19.01
N ILE A 57 -18.17 3.20 17.92
CA ILE A 57 -17.67 2.81 16.60
C ILE A 57 -17.81 4.03 15.70
N THR A 58 -16.75 4.35 14.96
CA THR A 58 -16.75 5.46 14.01
C THR A 58 -17.85 5.27 12.96
N PRO A 59 -18.65 6.29 12.62
CA PRO A 59 -19.67 6.19 11.60
C PRO A 59 -19.09 5.68 10.28
N HIS A 60 -19.71 4.66 9.70
CA HIS A 60 -19.20 4.02 8.49
C HIS A 60 -20.35 3.47 7.63
N LYS A 61 -20.07 3.25 6.35
CA LYS A 61 -20.98 2.54 5.45
C LYS A 61 -20.19 1.66 4.47
N TYR A 62 -20.74 0.50 4.14
CA TYR A 62 -20.18 -0.34 3.09
C TYR A 62 -20.46 0.26 1.71
N LEU A 63 -19.42 0.39 0.90
CA LEU A 63 -19.47 0.68 -0.53
C LEU A 63 -19.61 -0.60 -1.34
N LEU A 64 -19.05 -1.69 -0.83
CA LEU A 64 -19.16 -3.04 -1.37
C LEU A 64 -19.20 -4.02 -0.19
N LYS A 65 -20.17 -4.92 -0.17
CA LYS A 65 -20.24 -6.04 0.79
C LYS A 65 -20.49 -7.31 -0.02
N SER A 66 -19.45 -8.11 -0.25
CA SER A 66 -19.52 -9.34 -1.07
C SER A 66 -19.74 -10.59 -0.22
N GLY A 67 -19.33 -10.57 1.04
CA GLY A 67 -19.47 -11.74 1.92
C GLY A 67 -19.09 -11.44 3.37
N ASN A 68 -18.93 -12.54 4.12
CA ASN A 68 -18.49 -12.47 5.52
C ASN A 68 -17.02 -12.02 5.61
N GLU A 69 -16.68 -11.39 6.72
CA GLU A 69 -15.34 -10.89 7.03
C GLU A 69 -14.28 -12.01 7.06
N GLU A 70 -14.67 -13.23 7.44
CA GLU A 70 -13.78 -14.42 7.43
C GLU A 70 -13.48 -14.96 6.01
N GLN A 71 -14.22 -14.53 5.00
CA GLN A 71 -14.14 -15.05 3.63
C GLN A 71 -13.74 -13.99 2.59
N CYS A 72 -13.80 -12.74 2.98
CA CYS A 72 -13.46 -11.59 2.13
C CYS A 72 -12.32 -10.79 2.76
N ILE A 73 -11.65 -10.03 1.93
CA ILE A 73 -10.66 -9.04 2.34
C ILE A 73 -11.42 -7.76 2.64
N ASP A 74 -11.35 -7.28 3.86
CA ASP A 74 -11.98 -6.03 4.27
C ASP A 74 -11.00 -4.86 4.06
N VAL A 75 -11.38 -3.89 3.21
CA VAL A 75 -10.60 -2.67 2.96
C VAL A 75 -11.35 -1.49 3.53
N ALA A 76 -10.76 -0.81 4.51
CA ALA A 76 -11.30 0.41 5.09
C ALA A 76 -10.76 1.65 4.36
N ILE A 77 -11.67 2.54 3.94
CA ILE A 77 -11.33 3.84 3.36
C ILE A 77 -11.65 4.92 4.40
N LEU A 78 -10.65 5.69 4.83
CA LEU A 78 -10.73 6.69 5.89
C LEU A 78 -10.69 8.11 5.34
N ALA A 79 -11.44 9.02 5.99
CA ALA A 79 -11.45 10.44 5.66
C ALA A 79 -10.29 11.17 6.38
N GLU A 80 -9.48 11.93 5.63
CA GLU A 80 -8.41 12.77 6.18
C GLU A 80 -8.53 14.20 5.63
N GLY A 81 -8.62 15.19 6.52
CA GLY A 81 -8.80 16.58 6.10
C GLY A 81 -10.21 16.92 5.62
N TYR A 82 -11.18 16.06 5.81
CA TYR A 82 -12.60 16.37 5.61
C TYR A 82 -13.24 16.76 6.94
N THR A 83 -13.90 17.91 7.01
CA THR A 83 -14.69 18.32 8.16
C THR A 83 -16.01 17.55 8.23
N THR A 84 -16.73 17.66 9.32
CA THR A 84 -18.06 17.03 9.48
C THR A 84 -19.02 17.42 8.35
N SER A 85 -18.97 18.67 7.88
CA SER A 85 -19.82 19.15 6.78
C SER A 85 -19.40 18.61 5.40
N GLU A 86 -18.19 18.07 5.27
CA GLU A 86 -17.63 17.53 4.01
C GLU A 86 -17.76 16.00 3.91
N MET A 87 -18.39 15.32 4.87
CA MET A 87 -18.49 13.86 4.86
C MET A 87 -19.21 13.30 3.63
N GLU A 88 -20.18 14.01 3.07
CA GLU A 88 -20.84 13.59 1.83
C GLU A 88 -19.89 13.67 0.63
N THR A 89 -18.96 14.63 0.60
CA THR A 89 -17.89 14.71 -0.40
C THR A 89 -16.93 13.51 -0.22
N PHE A 90 -16.50 13.26 1.01
CA PHE A 90 -15.67 12.08 1.31
C PHE A 90 -16.30 10.77 0.80
N TYR A 91 -17.59 10.55 1.04
CA TYR A 91 -18.24 9.32 0.57
C TYR A 91 -18.26 9.20 -0.95
N LYS A 92 -18.37 10.31 -1.68
CA LYS A 92 -18.27 10.32 -3.15
C LYS A 92 -16.84 9.97 -3.59
N ASP A 93 -15.84 10.57 -2.95
CA ASP A 93 -14.42 10.31 -3.24
C ASP A 93 -14.04 8.85 -2.92
N ALA A 94 -14.55 8.31 -1.81
CA ALA A 94 -14.37 6.91 -1.46
C ALA A 94 -15.03 5.96 -2.50
N ALA A 95 -16.17 6.32 -3.04
CA ALA A 95 -16.80 5.56 -4.13
C ALA A 95 -15.95 5.61 -5.41
N ILE A 96 -15.37 6.77 -5.76
CA ILE A 96 -14.45 6.92 -6.90
C ILE A 96 -13.19 6.06 -6.71
N ALA A 97 -12.60 6.02 -5.50
CA ALA A 97 -11.47 5.15 -5.19
C ALA A 97 -11.82 3.67 -5.35
N CYS A 98 -12.98 3.26 -4.85
CA CYS A 98 -13.50 1.90 -5.00
C CYS A 98 -13.68 1.52 -6.48
N GLU A 99 -14.29 2.39 -7.29
CA GLU A 99 -14.41 2.17 -8.74
C GLU A 99 -13.06 2.07 -9.43
N ALA A 100 -12.10 2.94 -9.06
CA ALA A 100 -10.77 2.93 -9.65
C ALA A 100 -10.05 1.60 -9.39
N LEU A 101 -10.11 1.06 -8.17
CA LEU A 101 -9.53 -0.25 -7.85
C LEU A 101 -10.15 -1.36 -8.70
N PHE A 102 -11.47 -1.45 -8.75
CA PHE A 102 -12.17 -2.51 -9.47
C PHE A 102 -12.29 -2.28 -10.98
N SER A 103 -11.67 -1.24 -11.52
CA SER A 103 -11.43 -1.10 -12.97
C SER A 103 -10.13 -1.77 -13.44
N HIS A 104 -9.33 -2.33 -12.52
CA HIS A 104 -8.03 -2.96 -12.82
C HIS A 104 -8.07 -4.46 -12.49
N GLU A 105 -7.49 -5.28 -13.39
CA GLU A 105 -7.21 -6.68 -13.06
C GLU A 105 -6.01 -6.79 -12.10
N PRO A 106 -6.04 -7.75 -11.16
CA PRO A 106 -7.05 -8.81 -10.94
C PRO A 106 -8.19 -8.41 -10.01
N PHE A 107 -8.22 -7.18 -9.50
CA PHE A 107 -9.29 -6.71 -8.61
C PHE A 107 -10.68 -6.80 -9.26
N GLN A 108 -10.78 -6.53 -10.58
CA GLN A 108 -12.03 -6.57 -11.32
C GLN A 108 -12.64 -7.98 -11.31
N SER A 109 -11.89 -8.98 -11.75
CA SER A 109 -12.34 -10.38 -11.83
C SER A 109 -12.54 -11.01 -10.45
N MET A 110 -11.84 -10.52 -9.43
CA MET A 110 -11.89 -11.02 -8.05
C MET A 110 -12.68 -10.10 -7.10
N LYS A 111 -13.50 -9.20 -7.62
CA LYS A 111 -14.27 -8.21 -6.84
C LYS A 111 -15.12 -8.84 -5.73
N ASN A 112 -15.64 -10.03 -5.99
CA ASN A 112 -16.44 -10.80 -5.02
C ASN A 112 -15.64 -11.32 -3.81
N ARG A 113 -14.34 -11.09 -3.77
CA ARG A 113 -13.44 -11.44 -2.64
C ARG A 113 -13.22 -10.27 -1.68
N PHE A 114 -13.86 -9.13 -1.92
CA PHE A 114 -13.63 -7.90 -1.17
C PHE A 114 -14.90 -7.38 -0.52
N ASN A 115 -14.74 -6.80 0.66
CA ASN A 115 -15.67 -5.85 1.26
C ASN A 115 -14.95 -4.49 1.30
N ILE A 116 -15.65 -3.40 1.01
CA ILE A 116 -15.11 -2.05 1.08
C ILE A 116 -15.97 -1.22 2.02
N VAL A 117 -15.39 -0.68 3.07
CA VAL A 117 -16.08 0.14 4.06
C VAL A 117 -15.50 1.55 4.08
N ALA A 118 -16.34 2.56 3.90
CA ALA A 118 -15.97 3.97 4.03
C ALA A 118 -16.24 4.43 5.47
N VAL A 119 -15.21 4.96 6.14
CA VAL A 119 -15.22 5.31 7.56
C VAL A 119 -15.11 6.82 7.71
N ALA A 120 -16.15 7.45 8.26
CA ALA A 120 -16.25 8.89 8.44
C ALA A 120 -15.42 9.33 9.66
N SER A 121 -14.18 9.70 9.47
CA SER A 121 -13.26 10.24 10.47
C SER A 121 -13.10 11.76 10.27
N PRO A 122 -13.97 12.61 10.84
CA PRO A 122 -13.95 14.03 10.56
C PRO A 122 -12.71 14.71 11.17
N SER A 123 -12.15 15.63 10.40
CA SER A 123 -11.08 16.54 10.82
C SER A 123 -11.63 17.84 11.36
N ALA A 124 -10.87 18.54 12.20
CA ALA A 124 -11.22 19.87 12.65
C ALA A 124 -11.06 20.91 11.52
N ASP A 125 -10.00 20.75 10.71
CA ASP A 125 -9.72 21.62 9.57
C ASP A 125 -9.92 20.88 8.25
N SER A 126 -10.39 21.61 7.24
CA SER A 126 -10.42 21.13 5.85
C SER A 126 -9.04 21.20 5.22
N GLY A 127 -8.68 20.18 4.42
CA GLY A 127 -7.37 20.06 3.80
C GLY A 127 -6.33 19.38 4.70
N VAL A 128 -5.07 19.33 4.22
CA VAL A 128 -3.94 18.70 4.92
C VAL A 128 -2.79 19.67 5.06
N SER A 129 -1.86 19.40 5.98
CA SER A 129 -0.71 20.27 6.21
C SER A 129 0.27 20.24 5.04
N ALA A 130 0.75 21.43 4.65
CA ALA A 130 1.82 21.64 3.68
C ALA A 130 2.88 22.56 4.30
N PRO A 131 3.84 22.02 5.07
CA PRO A 131 4.80 22.79 5.87
C PRO A 131 5.60 23.83 5.10
N LYS A 132 6.10 23.50 3.91
CA LYS A 132 6.85 24.46 3.05
C LYS A 132 6.01 25.66 2.61
N GLN A 133 4.69 25.51 2.58
CA GLN A 133 3.75 26.58 2.25
C GLN A 133 3.29 27.34 3.52
N GLY A 134 3.79 26.96 4.70
CA GLY A 134 3.34 27.51 5.99
C GLY A 134 1.92 27.09 6.39
N ALA A 135 1.32 26.15 5.70
CA ALA A 135 -0.04 25.68 5.95
C ALA A 135 -0.04 24.52 6.95
N TRP A 136 -0.64 24.77 8.12
CA TRP A 136 -0.78 23.77 9.19
C TRP A 136 -2.26 23.50 9.45
N LYS A 137 -2.65 22.23 9.55
CA LYS A 137 -4.03 21.76 9.68
C LYS A 137 -4.17 20.76 10.83
N HIS A 138 -5.23 20.89 11.57
CA HIS A 138 -5.63 19.91 12.59
C HIS A 138 -6.56 18.88 11.97
N THR A 139 -5.97 17.79 11.47
CA THR A 139 -6.69 16.72 10.78
C THR A 139 -6.78 15.45 11.63
N ALA A 140 -7.65 14.52 11.25
CA ALA A 140 -7.90 13.27 11.97
C ALA A 140 -6.62 12.48 12.21
N PHE A 141 -5.77 12.39 11.19
CA PHE A 141 -4.54 11.59 11.23
C PHE A 141 -3.27 12.44 11.10
N GLY A 142 -3.39 13.77 11.05
CA GLY A 142 -2.25 14.69 11.02
C GLY A 142 -1.32 14.45 9.84
N SER A 143 -1.88 14.11 8.68
CA SER A 143 -1.09 13.92 7.47
C SER A 143 -0.50 15.24 6.98
N HIS A 144 0.67 15.16 6.37
CA HIS A 144 1.38 16.32 5.86
C HIS A 144 2.23 15.98 4.65
N PHE A 145 2.37 16.95 3.77
CA PHE A 145 3.34 16.94 2.69
C PHE A 145 4.77 17.17 3.21
N ASP A 146 5.71 17.29 2.31
CA ASP A 146 7.13 17.62 2.54
C ASP A 146 7.90 16.58 3.37
N THR A 147 7.39 15.35 3.47
CA THR A 147 8.13 14.23 4.06
C THR A 147 9.38 13.96 3.21
N PHE A 148 10.54 13.79 3.87
CA PHE A 148 11.85 13.68 3.22
C PHE A 148 12.19 14.88 2.31
N TYR A 149 11.65 16.07 2.64
CA TYR A 149 11.81 17.32 1.86
C TYR A 149 11.25 17.25 0.43
N SER A 150 10.43 16.27 0.11
CA SER A 150 9.79 16.12 -1.19
C SER A 150 8.33 16.61 -1.15
N ASP A 151 8.00 17.52 -2.08
CA ASP A 151 6.69 18.17 -2.15
C ASP A 151 5.52 17.22 -2.44
N ARG A 152 5.80 16.05 -2.97
CA ARG A 152 4.79 15.02 -3.32
C ARG A 152 4.64 13.90 -2.29
N TYR A 153 5.57 13.79 -1.32
CA TYR A 153 5.44 12.77 -0.29
C TYR A 153 4.49 13.22 0.81
N LEU A 154 3.27 12.67 0.75
CA LEU A 154 2.23 12.82 1.75
C LEU A 154 2.27 11.63 2.70
N THR A 155 2.49 11.85 3.98
CA THR A 155 2.53 10.79 4.99
C THR A 155 1.86 11.18 6.29
N THR A 156 1.67 10.20 7.17
CA THR A 156 1.32 10.42 8.57
C THR A 156 2.11 9.50 9.48
N SER A 157 2.45 9.98 10.67
CA SER A 157 3.04 9.19 11.74
C SER A 157 2.02 8.78 12.82
N ARG A 158 0.75 9.21 12.70
CA ARG A 158 -0.30 8.95 13.70
C ARG A 158 -1.00 7.62 13.50
N VAL A 159 -0.23 6.52 13.37
CA VAL A 159 -0.74 5.16 13.15
C VAL A 159 -1.76 4.76 14.22
N LYS A 160 -1.52 5.16 15.49
CA LYS A 160 -2.49 4.90 16.57
C LYS A 160 -3.86 5.54 16.31
N ALA A 161 -3.90 6.77 15.81
CA ALA A 161 -5.17 7.45 15.52
C ALA A 161 -5.95 6.76 14.39
N ILE A 162 -5.24 6.21 13.39
CA ILE A 162 -5.82 5.40 12.31
C ILE A 162 -6.49 4.17 12.90
N ASN A 163 -5.76 3.39 13.71
CA ASN A 163 -6.28 2.18 14.33
C ASN A 163 -7.42 2.48 15.33
N ASP A 164 -7.32 3.58 16.09
CA ASP A 164 -8.40 4.03 16.99
C ASP A 164 -9.70 4.34 16.22
N ALA A 165 -9.60 4.95 15.03
CA ALA A 165 -10.75 5.25 14.17
C ALA A 165 -11.38 3.97 13.59
N LEU A 166 -10.61 2.92 13.43
CA LEU A 166 -11.06 1.60 12.91
C LEU A 166 -11.50 0.64 14.01
N ALA A 167 -11.40 1.02 15.28
CA ALA A 167 -11.76 0.14 16.39
C ALA A 167 -13.23 -0.32 16.30
N GLY A 168 -13.44 -1.65 16.20
CA GLY A 168 -14.74 -2.28 16.04
C GLY A 168 -15.24 -2.37 14.59
N ILE A 169 -14.43 -1.96 13.62
CA ILE A 169 -14.71 -2.10 12.18
C ILE A 169 -13.73 -3.13 11.62
N PRO A 170 -14.18 -4.17 10.90
CA PRO A 170 -13.30 -5.15 10.27
C PRO A 170 -12.45 -4.52 9.17
N TYR A 171 -11.16 -4.85 9.13
CA TYR A 171 -10.23 -4.46 8.06
C TYR A 171 -8.95 -5.30 8.07
N GLU A 172 -8.41 -5.59 6.90
CA GLU A 172 -7.05 -6.06 6.66
C GLU A 172 -6.20 -4.98 6.03
N HIS A 173 -6.81 -4.13 5.17
CA HIS A 173 -6.10 -3.08 4.45
C HIS A 173 -6.77 -1.72 4.61
N ILE A 174 -5.97 -0.67 4.51
CA ILE A 174 -6.39 0.70 4.79
C ILE A 174 -6.02 1.60 3.62
N ILE A 175 -7.00 2.41 3.19
CA ILE A 175 -6.80 3.54 2.27
C ILE A 175 -7.21 4.81 3.02
N ILE A 176 -6.36 5.83 3.00
CA ILE A 176 -6.64 7.13 3.59
C ILE A 176 -6.75 8.14 2.45
N LEU A 177 -7.90 8.78 2.31
CA LEU A 177 -8.15 9.81 1.32
C LEU A 177 -7.96 11.19 1.91
N ALA A 178 -6.98 11.93 1.41
CA ALA A 178 -6.67 13.29 1.84
C ALA A 178 -7.43 14.31 1.00
N ASN A 179 -8.16 15.20 1.67
CA ASN A 179 -8.94 16.28 1.07
C ASN A 179 -8.02 17.39 0.53
N THR A 180 -7.42 17.19 -0.63
CA THR A 180 -6.52 18.18 -1.25
C THR A 180 -6.37 17.94 -2.75
N GLU A 181 -6.13 19.04 -3.49
CA GLU A 181 -5.81 19.03 -4.92
C GLU A 181 -4.31 18.85 -5.20
N GLN A 182 -3.45 19.02 -4.20
CA GLN A 182 -2.00 18.88 -4.37
C GLN A 182 -1.65 17.42 -4.68
N TYR A 183 -0.86 17.18 -5.73
CA TYR A 183 -0.39 15.84 -6.10
C TYR A 183 0.43 15.22 -4.98
N GLY A 184 0.08 14.00 -4.60
CA GLY A 184 0.86 13.24 -3.64
C GLY A 184 0.20 11.95 -3.21
N GLY A 185 1.00 11.10 -2.65
CA GLY A 185 0.59 9.81 -2.14
C GLY A 185 1.76 9.00 -1.61
N GLY A 186 1.46 7.85 -1.06
CA GLY A 186 2.41 6.85 -0.61
C GLY A 186 1.70 5.57 -0.19
N GLY A 187 2.18 4.44 -0.68
CA GLY A 187 1.75 3.11 -0.26
C GLY A 187 2.80 2.46 0.62
N ILE A 188 2.46 2.16 1.87
CA ILE A 188 3.36 1.46 2.81
C ILE A 188 2.89 0.02 2.95
N TYR A 189 3.71 -0.92 2.49
CA TYR A 189 3.36 -2.34 2.48
C TYR A 189 2.86 -2.82 3.83
N ASN A 190 1.73 -3.50 3.81
CA ASN A 190 1.05 -4.05 4.98
C ASN A 190 0.78 -3.02 6.10
N ALA A 191 0.60 -1.75 5.72
CA ALA A 191 0.23 -0.68 6.64
C ALA A 191 -0.96 0.12 6.09
N PHE A 192 -0.74 1.04 5.14
CA PHE A 192 -1.81 1.81 4.53
C PHE A 192 -1.39 2.42 3.18
N THR A 193 -2.38 2.74 2.36
CA THR A 193 -2.29 3.71 1.28
C THR A 193 -2.75 5.06 1.81
N LEU A 194 -2.01 6.13 1.54
CA LEU A 194 -2.44 7.52 1.75
C LEU A 194 -2.31 8.27 0.42
N THR A 195 -3.39 8.85 -0.08
CA THR A 195 -3.41 9.52 -1.38
C THR A 195 -4.35 10.72 -1.39
N THR A 196 -4.10 11.67 -2.29
CA THR A 196 -4.91 12.86 -2.47
C THR A 196 -6.17 12.57 -3.31
N ALA A 197 -7.34 13.09 -2.91
CA ALA A 197 -8.61 12.74 -3.53
C ALA A 197 -9.03 13.65 -4.69
N HIS A 198 -8.54 14.90 -4.75
CA HIS A 198 -9.04 15.91 -5.70
C HIS A 198 -8.04 16.26 -6.81
N HIS A 199 -6.88 15.61 -6.86
CA HIS A 199 -5.96 15.76 -7.97
C HIS A 199 -6.51 15.05 -9.24
N PRO A 200 -6.31 15.58 -10.45
CA PRO A 200 -6.77 14.93 -11.69
C PRO A 200 -6.29 13.48 -11.86
N ASN A 201 -5.10 13.15 -11.35
CA ASN A 201 -4.55 11.79 -11.37
C ASN A 201 -4.96 10.94 -10.16
N PHE A 202 -6.00 11.30 -9.41
CA PHE A 202 -6.44 10.54 -8.24
C PHE A 202 -6.69 9.06 -8.55
N ARG A 203 -7.46 8.77 -9.61
CA ARG A 203 -7.82 7.39 -9.99
C ARG A 203 -6.60 6.50 -10.25
N PRO A 204 -5.62 6.87 -11.11
CA PRO A 204 -4.43 6.05 -11.29
C PRO A 204 -3.53 5.99 -10.05
N VAL A 205 -3.41 7.08 -9.29
CA VAL A 205 -2.52 7.13 -8.11
C VAL A 205 -3.04 6.23 -6.99
N VAL A 206 -4.34 6.24 -6.65
CA VAL A 206 -4.87 5.36 -5.60
C VAL A 206 -4.62 3.89 -5.91
N VAL A 207 -4.71 3.49 -7.17
CA VAL A 207 -4.44 2.10 -7.61
C VAL A 207 -2.95 1.78 -7.55
N HIS A 208 -2.08 2.70 -7.96
CA HIS A 208 -0.63 2.56 -7.87
C HIS A 208 -0.19 2.39 -6.40
N GLU A 209 -0.62 3.29 -5.51
CA GLU A 209 -0.26 3.24 -4.09
C GLU A 209 -0.83 2.00 -3.39
N PHE A 210 -2.01 1.53 -3.81
CA PHE A 210 -2.56 0.27 -3.34
C PHE A 210 -1.76 -0.94 -3.86
N GLY A 211 -1.16 -0.84 -5.04
CA GLY A 211 -0.18 -1.81 -5.53
C GLY A 211 1.02 -1.98 -4.59
N HIS A 212 1.50 -0.89 -3.96
CA HIS A 212 2.52 -0.96 -2.91
C HIS A 212 1.98 -1.54 -1.60
N SER A 213 0.92 -0.93 -1.06
CA SER A 213 0.46 -1.23 0.30
C SER A 213 -0.17 -2.62 0.42
N PHE A 214 -0.95 -3.05 -0.56
CA PHE A 214 -1.58 -4.35 -0.65
C PHE A 214 -0.67 -5.38 -1.32
N GLY A 215 -0.21 -5.05 -2.54
CA GLY A 215 0.51 -5.98 -3.42
C GLY A 215 1.97 -6.19 -3.07
N GLY A 216 2.57 -5.32 -2.23
CA GLY A 216 3.99 -5.33 -1.96
C GLY A 216 4.84 -5.14 -3.22
N LEU A 217 4.29 -4.45 -4.22
CA LEU A 217 4.99 -4.18 -5.48
C LEU A 217 5.96 -3.02 -5.32
N ALA A 218 7.07 -3.07 -6.03
CA ALA A 218 8.02 -1.97 -6.16
C ALA A 218 7.59 -1.01 -7.26
N ASP A 219 8.12 0.21 -7.20
CA ASP A 219 8.11 1.12 -8.34
C ASP A 219 8.91 0.52 -9.51
N GLU A 220 8.34 0.55 -10.71
CA GLU A 220 8.99 0.10 -11.93
C GLU A 220 9.65 1.25 -12.71
N TYR A 221 9.52 2.49 -12.22
CA TYR A 221 10.22 3.64 -12.78
C TYR A 221 11.65 3.76 -12.22
N PHE A 222 12.47 4.49 -12.94
CA PHE A 222 13.85 4.80 -12.59
C PHE A 222 14.21 6.21 -13.04
N TYR A 223 15.31 6.72 -12.52
CA TYR A 223 15.88 8.01 -12.91
C TYR A 223 17.23 7.78 -13.59
N ASP A 224 17.55 8.58 -14.61
CA ASP A 224 18.84 8.50 -15.31
C ASP A 224 20.00 8.93 -14.41
N GLU A 225 19.76 9.83 -13.46
CA GLU A 225 20.68 10.16 -12.39
C GLU A 225 20.41 9.24 -11.20
N ASP A 226 21.46 8.64 -10.67
CA ASP A 226 21.41 7.72 -9.53
C ASP A 226 21.07 8.43 -8.22
N VAL A 227 19.90 9.03 -8.15
CA VAL A 227 19.42 9.81 -6.97
C VAL A 227 19.20 8.90 -5.74
N MET A 228 19.03 7.59 -5.95
CA MET A 228 18.77 6.62 -4.87
C MET A 228 19.71 5.40 -4.97
N ASN A 229 20.98 5.62 -5.27
CA ASN A 229 21.99 4.57 -5.34
C ASN A 229 22.02 3.71 -4.07
N GLY A 230 21.95 2.38 -4.24
CA GLY A 230 22.09 1.42 -3.15
C GLY A 230 20.81 1.12 -2.37
N LEU A 231 19.63 1.59 -2.82
CA LEU A 231 18.36 1.18 -2.21
C LEU A 231 18.15 -0.34 -2.32
N TYR A 232 18.50 -0.91 -3.47
CA TYR A 232 18.51 -2.34 -3.72
C TYR A 232 19.95 -2.82 -3.93
N PRO A 233 20.53 -3.61 -2.99
CA PRO A 233 21.84 -4.23 -3.18
C PRO A 233 21.79 -5.19 -4.38
N LEU A 234 22.69 -5.01 -5.37
CA LEU A 234 22.68 -5.78 -6.61
C LEU A 234 23.07 -7.25 -6.45
N ASN A 235 23.60 -7.63 -5.31
CA ASN A 235 23.98 -9.00 -4.94
C ASN A 235 22.91 -9.74 -4.14
N ILE A 236 21.71 -9.16 -4.01
CA ILE A 236 20.58 -9.74 -3.29
C ILE A 236 19.33 -9.59 -4.15
N GLU A 237 18.54 -10.67 -4.26
CA GLU A 237 17.25 -10.60 -4.94
C GLU A 237 16.27 -9.75 -4.13
N PRO A 238 15.60 -8.71 -4.70
CA PRO A 238 14.55 -7.96 -4.05
C PRO A 238 13.44 -8.89 -3.57
N TRP A 239 12.72 -8.53 -2.50
CA TRP A 239 11.57 -9.31 -2.05
C TRP A 239 10.31 -9.02 -2.88
N GLU A 240 10.22 -7.84 -3.45
CA GLU A 240 9.12 -7.41 -4.32
C GLU A 240 9.06 -8.28 -5.57
N GLN A 241 7.86 -8.70 -5.94
CA GLN A 241 7.69 -9.71 -6.99
C GLN A 241 7.87 -9.17 -8.42
N ASN A 242 7.78 -7.87 -8.60
CA ASN A 242 7.81 -7.20 -9.91
C ASN A 242 9.16 -6.53 -10.25
N ILE A 243 10.19 -6.75 -9.45
CA ILE A 243 11.57 -6.35 -9.79
C ILE A 243 12.56 -7.48 -9.48
N THR A 244 13.69 -7.50 -10.17
CA THR A 244 14.73 -8.52 -9.97
C THR A 244 16.13 -7.96 -10.22
N THR A 245 17.11 -8.42 -9.45
CA THR A 245 18.55 -8.31 -9.74
C THR A 245 19.07 -9.46 -10.58
N ARG A 246 18.23 -10.46 -10.87
CA ARG A 246 18.53 -11.74 -11.52
C ARG A 246 19.41 -12.68 -10.71
N ILE A 247 19.72 -12.36 -9.45
CA ILE A 247 20.50 -13.26 -8.56
C ILE A 247 19.72 -14.55 -8.26
N ASN A 248 18.39 -14.44 -8.14
CA ASN A 248 17.51 -15.60 -8.01
C ASN A 248 16.24 -15.41 -8.85
N PHE A 249 16.42 -15.27 -10.17
CA PHE A 249 15.31 -14.94 -11.07
C PHE A 249 14.23 -16.02 -11.12
N ALA A 250 14.60 -17.29 -10.92
CA ALA A 250 13.65 -18.40 -10.84
C ALA A 250 12.56 -18.21 -9.76
N SER A 251 12.83 -17.40 -8.71
CA SER A 251 11.83 -17.04 -7.69
C SER A 251 10.86 -15.93 -8.11
N LYS A 252 10.99 -15.38 -9.29
CA LYS A 252 10.25 -14.23 -9.82
C LYS A 252 9.25 -14.65 -10.89
N TRP A 253 9.46 -14.20 -12.12
CA TRP A 253 8.57 -14.47 -13.27
C TRP A 253 9.26 -15.18 -14.42
N GLU A 254 10.36 -15.89 -14.16
CA GLU A 254 11.06 -16.67 -15.18
C GLU A 254 10.13 -17.68 -15.87
N ASP A 255 9.23 -18.29 -15.10
CA ASP A 255 8.21 -19.23 -15.55
C ASP A 255 7.15 -18.62 -16.50
N MET A 256 7.04 -17.30 -16.56
CA MET A 256 6.13 -16.58 -17.47
C MET A 256 6.81 -16.19 -18.79
N LEU A 257 8.12 -16.36 -18.92
CA LEU A 257 8.83 -16.06 -20.15
C LEU A 257 8.63 -17.16 -21.20
N THR A 258 8.62 -16.75 -22.46
CA THR A 258 8.74 -17.72 -23.55
C THR A 258 10.20 -18.15 -23.73
N LYS A 259 10.45 -19.33 -24.29
CA LYS A 259 11.81 -19.82 -24.59
C LYS A 259 12.59 -18.87 -25.51
N ALA A 260 11.91 -18.06 -26.30
CA ALA A 260 12.49 -17.09 -27.23
C ALA A 260 12.76 -15.72 -26.61
N THR A 261 12.30 -15.47 -25.37
CA THR A 261 12.46 -14.17 -24.71
C THR A 261 13.92 -13.93 -24.31
N PRO A 262 14.60 -12.89 -24.83
CA PRO A 262 15.96 -12.57 -24.41
C PRO A 262 16.00 -12.10 -22.94
N VAL A 263 17.05 -12.47 -22.22
CA VAL A 263 17.29 -12.04 -20.83
C VAL A 263 18.70 -11.45 -20.71
N PRO A 264 18.86 -10.12 -20.59
CA PRO A 264 17.82 -9.05 -20.56
C PRO A 264 17.08 -8.91 -21.91
N THR A 265 15.84 -8.36 -21.82
CA THR A 265 15.03 -8.08 -23.00
C THR A 265 15.34 -6.68 -23.55
N PRO A 266 15.74 -6.54 -24.83
CA PRO A 266 15.97 -5.23 -25.43
C PRO A 266 14.68 -4.40 -25.48
N VAL A 267 14.76 -3.09 -25.19
CA VAL A 267 13.61 -2.17 -25.29
C VAL A 267 13.04 -2.10 -26.70
N ALA A 268 13.87 -2.30 -27.73
CA ALA A 268 13.44 -2.36 -29.13
C ALA A 268 12.44 -3.49 -29.41
N ASP A 269 12.46 -4.53 -28.59
CA ASP A 269 11.59 -5.71 -28.73
C ASP A 269 10.36 -5.65 -27.81
N LYS A 270 10.01 -4.50 -27.22
CA LYS A 270 8.91 -4.35 -26.24
C LYS A 270 7.56 -4.83 -26.72
N ASP A 271 7.26 -4.64 -28.01
CA ASP A 271 5.99 -5.05 -28.62
C ASP A 271 5.96 -6.57 -28.92
N LYS A 272 7.12 -7.20 -29.04
CA LYS A 272 7.27 -8.64 -29.24
C LYS A 272 7.22 -9.43 -27.93
N TYR A 273 7.71 -8.85 -26.87
CA TYR A 273 7.79 -9.50 -25.55
C TYR A 273 7.04 -8.67 -24.48
N PRO A 274 5.70 -8.79 -24.39
CA PRO A 274 4.92 -8.06 -23.39
C PRO A 274 5.30 -8.43 -21.95
N ILE A 275 5.86 -9.64 -21.75
CA ILE A 275 6.56 -10.05 -20.53
C ILE A 275 8.00 -10.31 -20.90
N GLY A 276 8.93 -9.61 -20.26
CA GLY A 276 10.36 -9.68 -20.49
C GLY A 276 11.16 -9.45 -19.22
N VAL A 277 12.41 -9.02 -19.39
CA VAL A 277 13.34 -8.63 -18.32
C VAL A 277 14.00 -7.33 -18.74
N TYR A 278 13.27 -6.22 -18.57
CA TYR A 278 13.67 -4.89 -19.04
C TYR A 278 14.53 -4.19 -17.99
N GLU A 279 15.70 -3.74 -18.36
CA GLU A 279 16.59 -3.02 -17.44
C GLU A 279 16.00 -1.67 -17.03
N GLY A 280 16.18 -1.31 -15.76
CA GLY A 280 15.62 -0.14 -15.10
C GLY A 280 14.36 -0.47 -14.30
N GLY A 281 14.33 -0.07 -13.04
CA GLY A 281 13.25 -0.24 -12.07
C GLY A 281 13.74 -0.01 -10.64
N GLY A 282 12.85 0.09 -9.67
CA GLY A 282 13.25 0.32 -8.28
C GLY A 282 14.11 1.57 -8.10
N TYR A 283 13.83 2.63 -8.86
CA TYR A 283 14.57 3.90 -8.93
C TYR A 283 15.97 3.80 -9.59
N SER A 284 16.45 2.60 -9.94
CA SER A 284 17.78 2.38 -10.49
C SER A 284 17.72 2.13 -12.00
N ALA A 285 18.50 2.89 -12.77
CA ALA A 285 18.60 2.73 -14.24
C ALA A 285 19.29 1.44 -14.65
N LYS A 286 20.19 0.89 -13.79
CA LYS A 286 21.04 -0.26 -14.07
C LYS A 286 20.99 -1.33 -12.98
N GLY A 287 21.11 -2.59 -13.39
CA GLY A 287 21.24 -3.74 -12.49
C GLY A 287 19.94 -4.22 -11.84
N ILE A 288 18.85 -3.43 -11.94
CA ILE A 288 17.50 -3.83 -11.57
C ILE A 288 16.66 -3.95 -12.84
N TYR A 289 15.80 -4.94 -12.88
CA TYR A 289 14.99 -5.26 -14.05
C TYR A 289 13.52 -5.35 -13.66
N ARG A 290 12.64 -4.94 -14.58
CA ARG A 290 11.18 -5.00 -14.47
C ARG A 290 10.56 -5.91 -15.52
N PRO A 291 9.32 -6.42 -15.31
CA PRO A 291 8.74 -7.47 -16.14
C PRO A 291 8.15 -6.98 -17.46
N ALA A 292 7.77 -5.71 -17.56
CA ALA A 292 7.16 -5.14 -18.75
C ALA A 292 7.77 -3.79 -19.09
N PHE A 293 7.61 -3.36 -20.36
CA PHE A 293 8.07 -2.02 -20.75
C PHE A 293 7.33 -0.94 -19.97
N ASP A 294 6.01 -1.08 -19.83
CA ASP A 294 5.17 -0.18 -19.04
C ASP A 294 4.13 -0.92 -18.21
N CYS A 295 3.68 -0.29 -17.12
CA CYS A 295 2.83 -0.88 -16.10
C CYS A 295 2.22 0.24 -15.23
N ARG A 296 1.09 -0.03 -14.54
CA ARG A 296 0.57 0.86 -13.50
C ARG A 296 1.63 1.18 -12.42
N MET A 297 2.54 0.28 -12.12
CA MET A 297 3.64 0.52 -11.17
C MET A 297 4.78 1.35 -11.76
N ARG A 298 4.68 1.79 -13.02
CA ARG A 298 5.67 2.64 -13.67
C ARG A 298 5.13 4.02 -14.03
N THR A 299 3.96 4.08 -14.64
CA THR A 299 3.37 5.35 -15.10
C THR A 299 1.87 5.43 -14.79
N ASN A 300 1.39 6.66 -14.59
CA ASN A 300 -0.05 6.92 -14.40
C ASN A 300 -0.85 6.80 -15.70
N GLU A 301 -0.19 6.88 -16.84
CA GLU A 301 -0.80 6.81 -18.17
C GLU A 301 -1.13 5.37 -18.58
N TYR A 302 -0.33 4.40 -18.11
CA TYR A 302 -0.57 3.01 -18.45
C TYR A 302 -1.82 2.48 -17.74
N PRO A 303 -2.79 1.88 -18.46
CA PRO A 303 -4.15 1.68 -17.93
C PRO A 303 -4.28 0.52 -16.94
N THR A 304 -3.27 -0.35 -16.82
CA THR A 304 -3.40 -1.58 -16.02
C THR A 304 -2.09 -2.03 -15.39
N PHE A 305 -2.17 -2.96 -14.46
CA PHE A 305 -0.99 -3.71 -14.01
C PHE A 305 -0.50 -4.67 -15.10
N CYS A 306 0.80 -4.85 -15.23
CA CYS A 306 1.36 -5.87 -16.10
C CYS A 306 1.02 -7.28 -15.58
N PRO A 307 1.10 -8.34 -16.39
CA PRO A 307 0.73 -9.70 -15.99
C PRO A 307 1.47 -10.23 -14.76
N VAL A 308 2.72 -9.81 -14.54
CA VAL A 308 3.49 -10.21 -13.36
C VAL A 308 2.97 -9.55 -12.10
N CYS A 309 2.65 -8.25 -12.16
CA CYS A 309 2.02 -7.52 -11.05
C CYS A 309 0.64 -8.09 -10.74
N GLN A 310 -0.17 -8.39 -11.77
CA GLN A 310 -1.48 -9.04 -11.60
C GLN A 310 -1.34 -10.38 -10.87
N ARG A 311 -0.40 -11.24 -11.29
CA ARG A 311 -0.14 -12.53 -10.62
C ARG A 311 0.27 -12.36 -9.16
N ALA A 312 1.10 -11.36 -8.86
CA ALA A 312 1.51 -11.08 -7.48
C ALA A 312 0.32 -10.68 -6.60
N ILE A 313 -0.54 -9.78 -7.10
CA ILE A 313 -1.76 -9.34 -6.43
C ILE A 313 -2.74 -10.52 -6.28
N GLN A 314 -2.96 -11.31 -7.33
CA GLN A 314 -3.84 -12.46 -7.30
C GLN A 314 -3.44 -13.46 -6.21
N ARG A 315 -2.15 -13.81 -6.10
CA ARG A 315 -1.63 -14.72 -5.07
C ARG A 315 -1.93 -14.22 -3.65
N ILE A 316 -1.91 -12.91 -3.43
CA ILE A 316 -2.25 -12.32 -2.12
C ILE A 316 -3.75 -12.45 -1.86
N ILE A 317 -4.60 -12.15 -2.86
CA ILE A 317 -6.05 -12.31 -2.74
C ILE A 317 -6.41 -13.76 -2.42
N GLU A 318 -5.83 -14.72 -3.15
CA GLU A 318 -6.03 -16.15 -2.93
C GLU A 318 -5.55 -16.60 -1.54
N PHE A 319 -4.42 -16.08 -1.07
CA PHE A 319 -3.90 -16.37 0.27
C PHE A 319 -4.87 -15.91 1.38
N TYR A 320 -5.41 -14.70 1.28
CA TYR A 320 -6.37 -14.19 2.27
C TYR A 320 -7.71 -14.91 2.22
N THR A 321 -8.16 -15.35 1.06
CA THR A 321 -9.49 -15.93 0.86
C THR A 321 -9.51 -17.46 0.83
N GLY A 322 -8.39 -18.12 1.09
CA GLY A 322 -8.27 -19.57 1.25
C GLY A 322 -8.53 -20.40 -0.01
N LYS A 323 -8.18 -19.87 -1.18
CA LYS A 323 -8.40 -20.56 -2.47
C LYS A 323 -7.16 -20.59 -3.30
#